data_1649a2be88affd5178ad49fbc2cf349f
#
_entry.id   1649a2be88affd5178ad49fbc2cf349f
#
_cell.length_a   1.000
_cell.length_b   1.000
_cell.length_c   1.000
_cell.angle_alpha   90.00
_cell.angle_beta   90.00
_cell.angle_gamma   90.00
#
_symmetry.space_group_name_H-M   'P 1'
#
loop_
_entity.id
_entity.type
_entity.pdbx_description
1 polymer ?
#
loop_
_entity_poly.entity_id
_entity_poly.type
_entity_poly.pdbx_seq_one_letter_code
_entity_poly.pdbx_strand_id
1 'polypeptide(L)'
;TGCLVENDWASLADIKGIGLIIRKSFFPEGISSFSGRTRAFLKIQDGCNNLCSYCKVALVRGRERSKKLAGIINEAKALVNRGYKEIVLTGICLGAYGKGLSEGDSHFSKLKWLSPIVDAKKDLVDVIDALEKIKGLSRIRLSSIEAGDVSLRLIRRMRKSKKLCRHLHIPIQSGDDAILKRMNRKYTSQKYLELISKIKSAVPGVAITTDCLVGFPGETDESFRRTVRLIKKIQPLKTHIFPYSARPGTKASQFSQ
;
A
#
# COMPACT_ATOMS: atom_id res chain seq x y z
N THR A 1 17.68 7.19 -6.44
CA THR A 1 16.92 5.89 -6.51
C THR A 1 15.43 6.14 -6.46
N GLY A 2 14.62 5.15 -6.83
CA GLY A 2 13.17 5.21 -6.75
C GLY A 2 12.46 5.31 -8.10
N CYS A 3 11.16 5.67 -8.06
CA CYS A 3 10.32 5.64 -9.27
C CYS A 3 10.78 6.60 -10.36
N LEU A 4 11.34 7.74 -10.00
CA LEU A 4 11.84 8.72 -10.97
C LEU A 4 13.01 8.17 -11.78
N VAL A 5 13.96 7.49 -11.11
CA VAL A 5 15.12 6.86 -11.77
C VAL A 5 14.70 5.80 -12.79
N GLU A 6 13.66 5.01 -12.48
CA GLU A 6 13.17 3.97 -13.39
C GLU A 6 12.43 4.56 -14.62
N ASN A 7 11.81 5.72 -14.45
CA ASN A 7 10.98 6.34 -15.48
C ASN A 7 11.73 7.32 -16.38
N ASP A 8 12.70 8.03 -15.82
CA ASP A 8 13.38 9.14 -16.52
C ASP A 8 14.80 9.34 -15.97
N TRP A 9 15.63 8.30 -16.11
CA TRP A 9 17.00 8.35 -15.61
C TRP A 9 17.88 9.33 -16.40
N ALA A 10 17.57 9.53 -17.69
CA ALA A 10 18.37 10.39 -18.56
C ALA A 10 18.32 11.85 -18.12
N SER A 11 17.10 12.37 -17.85
CA SER A 11 16.95 13.75 -17.36
C SER A 11 17.58 13.97 -15.99
N LEU A 12 17.73 12.90 -15.19
CA LEU A 12 18.42 12.98 -13.89
C LEU A 12 19.94 13.05 -14.04
N ALA A 13 20.51 12.47 -15.11
CA ALA A 13 21.95 12.47 -15.35
C ALA A 13 22.48 13.88 -15.63
N ASP A 14 21.63 14.75 -16.18
CA ASP A 14 21.99 16.11 -16.53
C ASP A 14 21.88 17.11 -15.36
N ILE A 15 21.36 16.65 -14.19
CA ILE A 15 21.23 17.54 -13.02
C ILE A 15 22.59 17.69 -12.33
N LYS A 16 23.09 18.93 -12.29
CA LYS A 16 24.33 19.26 -11.58
C LYS A 16 24.25 18.89 -10.10
N GLY A 17 25.24 18.15 -9.62
CA GLY A 17 25.33 17.71 -8.23
C GLY A 17 24.81 16.29 -7.97
N ILE A 18 24.30 15.60 -8.99
CA ILE A 18 24.01 14.15 -8.88
C ILE A 18 25.30 13.38 -9.18
N GLY A 19 25.89 12.78 -8.14
CA GLY A 19 27.12 11.98 -8.28
C GLY A 19 26.89 10.53 -8.71
N LEU A 20 25.71 9.96 -8.42
CA LEU A 20 25.41 8.56 -8.70
C LEU A 20 23.92 8.29 -8.90
N ILE A 21 23.57 7.66 -10.01
CA ILE A 21 22.20 7.18 -10.28
C ILE A 21 22.21 5.66 -10.21
N ILE A 22 21.45 5.09 -9.25
CA ILE A 22 21.36 3.65 -9.07
C ILE A 22 19.96 3.18 -9.46
N ARG A 23 19.87 2.33 -10.47
CA ARG A 23 18.63 1.66 -10.88
C ARG A 23 18.24 0.55 -9.88
N LYS A 24 16.97 0.25 -9.81
CA LYS A 24 16.40 -0.78 -8.92
C LYS A 24 17.02 -2.16 -9.14
N SER A 25 17.40 -2.48 -10.38
CA SER A 25 18.06 -3.75 -10.73
C SER A 25 19.41 -3.97 -10.04
N PHE A 26 20.05 -2.91 -9.54
CA PHE A 26 21.33 -2.98 -8.83
C PHE A 26 21.18 -3.17 -7.30
N PHE A 27 19.96 -3.11 -6.76
CA PHE A 27 19.78 -3.32 -5.33
C PHE A 27 19.74 -4.82 -5.00
N PRO A 28 20.46 -5.25 -3.95
CA PRO A 28 20.37 -6.62 -3.47
C PRO A 28 18.94 -6.93 -3.01
N GLU A 29 18.59 -8.20 -3.04
CA GLU A 29 17.30 -8.68 -2.55
C GLU A 29 17.20 -8.43 -1.03
N GLY A 30 16.22 -7.62 -0.65
CA GLY A 30 15.90 -7.32 0.74
C GLY A 30 16.79 -6.25 1.37
N ILE A 31 16.26 -5.64 2.41
CA ILE A 31 16.96 -4.66 3.24
C ILE A 31 17.39 -5.36 4.51
N SER A 32 18.70 -5.37 4.76
CA SER A 32 19.28 -6.10 5.88
C SER A 32 19.30 -5.31 7.20
N SER A 33 19.26 -3.98 7.12
CA SER A 33 19.25 -3.12 8.30
C SER A 33 18.55 -1.79 8.03
N PHE A 34 18.06 -1.14 9.09
CA PHE A 34 17.42 0.18 9.05
C PHE A 34 18.10 1.04 10.11
N SER A 35 19.02 1.90 9.70
CA SER A 35 19.73 2.79 10.62
C SER A 35 18.76 3.64 11.45
N GLY A 36 18.96 3.68 12.76
CA GLY A 36 18.19 4.50 13.70
C GLY A 36 16.71 4.11 13.85
N ARG A 37 16.27 2.94 13.37
CA ARG A 37 14.88 2.49 13.47
C ARG A 37 14.74 1.25 14.34
N THR A 38 13.71 1.22 15.19
CA THR A 38 13.37 0.07 16.05
C THR A 38 12.51 -0.98 15.37
N ARG A 39 12.02 -0.71 14.14
CA ARG A 39 11.18 -1.59 13.33
C ARG A 39 11.72 -1.72 11.91
N ALA A 40 11.59 -2.92 11.35
CA ALA A 40 11.99 -3.22 9.98
C ALA A 40 10.80 -3.13 9.01
N PHE A 41 11.06 -2.70 7.78
CA PHE A 41 10.07 -2.70 6.71
C PHE A 41 10.32 -3.90 5.79
N LEU A 42 9.31 -4.72 5.60
CA LEU A 42 9.35 -5.90 4.75
C LEU A 42 8.40 -5.73 3.56
N LYS A 43 8.98 -5.50 2.39
CA LYS A 43 8.20 -5.37 1.16
C LYS A 43 7.78 -6.75 0.66
N ILE A 44 6.46 -6.97 0.54
CA ILE A 44 5.88 -8.24 0.12
C ILE A 44 5.12 -8.16 -1.21
N GLN A 45 4.81 -6.93 -1.67
CA GLN A 45 4.00 -6.67 -2.86
C GLN A 45 4.51 -5.43 -3.60
N ASP A 46 4.40 -5.39 -4.94
CA ASP A 46 4.73 -4.26 -5.80
C ASP A 46 3.73 -4.14 -6.95
N GLY A 47 3.68 -2.95 -7.58
CA GLY A 47 2.72 -2.67 -8.65
C GLY A 47 1.28 -2.51 -8.17
N CYS A 48 0.39 -2.04 -9.06
CA CYS A 48 -1.01 -1.78 -8.73
C CYS A 48 -1.89 -1.78 -9.98
N ASN A 49 -3.02 -2.47 -9.92
CA ASN A 49 -4.01 -2.54 -11.00
C ASN A 49 -5.23 -1.60 -10.78
N ASN A 50 -5.23 -0.76 -9.75
CA ASN A 50 -6.38 0.13 -9.45
C ASN A 50 -6.56 1.26 -10.46
N LEU A 51 -5.50 1.68 -11.16
CA LEU A 51 -5.53 2.71 -12.22
C LEU A 51 -6.24 4.00 -11.77
N CYS A 52 -6.02 4.43 -10.52
CA CYS A 52 -6.57 5.69 -10.02
C CYS A 52 -6.12 6.84 -10.93
N SER A 53 -7.06 7.74 -11.29
CA SER A 53 -6.85 8.75 -12.33
C SER A 53 -5.71 9.73 -12.04
N TYR A 54 -5.37 9.95 -10.78
CA TYR A 54 -4.30 10.85 -10.31
C TYR A 54 -2.96 10.15 -10.05
N CYS A 55 -2.94 8.81 -10.11
CA CYS A 55 -1.80 8.05 -9.60
C CYS A 55 -0.88 7.58 -10.72
N LYS A 56 0.42 7.92 -10.60
CA LYS A 56 1.46 7.51 -11.56
C LYS A 56 2.00 6.10 -11.29
N VAL A 57 1.61 5.46 -10.18
CA VAL A 57 2.20 4.20 -9.71
C VAL A 57 2.07 3.08 -10.74
N ALA A 58 0.91 2.91 -11.35
CA ALA A 58 0.70 1.86 -12.36
C ALA A 58 1.61 2.04 -13.57
N LEU A 59 1.88 3.30 -13.97
CA LEU A 59 2.78 3.62 -15.09
C LEU A 59 4.24 3.30 -14.76
N VAL A 60 4.66 3.53 -13.51
CA VAL A 60 6.06 3.42 -13.08
C VAL A 60 6.40 2.04 -12.51
N ARG A 61 5.46 1.42 -11.81
CA ARG A 61 5.67 0.13 -11.13
C ARG A 61 5.08 -1.06 -11.86
N GLY A 62 4.19 -0.80 -12.84
CA GLY A 62 3.50 -1.83 -13.59
C GLY A 62 2.43 -2.59 -12.80
N ARG A 63 2.07 -3.76 -13.29
CA ARG A 63 1.04 -4.62 -12.72
C ARG A 63 1.41 -5.16 -11.33
N GLU A 64 0.40 -5.59 -10.59
CA GLU A 64 0.53 -6.23 -9.28
C GLU A 64 1.43 -7.46 -9.32
N ARG A 65 2.33 -7.55 -8.34
CA ARG A 65 3.25 -8.67 -8.15
C ARG A 65 3.43 -8.92 -6.67
N SER A 66 3.54 -10.18 -6.30
CA SER A 66 3.71 -10.59 -4.90
C SER A 66 4.99 -11.37 -4.70
N LYS A 67 5.63 -11.21 -3.56
CA LYS A 67 6.81 -11.98 -3.16
C LYS A 67 6.37 -13.36 -2.69
N LYS A 68 7.14 -14.41 -3.02
CA LYS A 68 6.89 -15.77 -2.54
C LYS A 68 6.87 -15.82 -1.01
N LEU A 69 5.93 -16.55 -0.42
CA LEU A 69 5.78 -16.66 1.03
C LEU A 69 7.06 -17.18 1.70
N ALA A 70 7.74 -18.16 1.13
CA ALA A 70 8.99 -18.67 1.66
C ALA A 70 10.08 -17.57 1.75
N GLY A 71 10.21 -16.74 0.72
CA GLY A 71 11.12 -15.60 0.71
C GLY A 71 10.79 -14.57 1.78
N ILE A 72 9.49 -14.28 1.99
CA ILE A 72 9.01 -13.38 3.05
C ILE A 72 9.40 -13.92 4.44
N ILE A 73 9.19 -15.21 4.67
CA ILE A 73 9.50 -15.86 5.95
C ILE A 73 11.01 -15.82 6.22
N ASN A 74 11.84 -16.13 5.20
CA ASN A 74 13.29 -16.12 5.36
C ASN A 74 13.83 -14.73 5.67
N GLU A 75 13.35 -13.70 4.97
CA GLU A 75 13.74 -12.31 5.22
C GLU A 75 13.27 -11.84 6.61
N ALA A 76 12.04 -12.19 6.99
CA ALA A 76 11.52 -11.86 8.32
C ALA A 76 12.35 -12.51 9.45
N LYS A 77 12.74 -13.78 9.29
CA LYS A 77 13.63 -14.47 10.24
C LYS A 77 15.00 -13.77 10.33
N ALA A 78 15.58 -13.40 9.20
CA ALA A 78 16.85 -12.68 9.16
C ALA A 78 16.76 -11.32 9.89
N LEU A 79 15.68 -10.58 9.70
CA LEU A 79 15.45 -9.33 10.42
C LEU A 79 15.28 -9.54 11.92
N VAL A 80 14.53 -10.56 12.34
CA VAL A 80 14.35 -10.90 13.75
C VAL A 80 15.66 -11.32 14.40
N ASN A 81 16.49 -12.11 13.71
CA ASN A 81 17.81 -12.51 14.19
C ASN A 81 18.78 -11.33 14.37
N ARG A 82 18.55 -10.23 13.62
CA ARG A 82 19.27 -8.95 13.81
C ARG A 82 18.67 -8.07 14.92
N GLY A 83 17.72 -8.58 15.70
CA GLY A 83 17.15 -7.91 16.86
C GLY A 83 15.86 -7.13 16.61
N TYR A 84 15.34 -7.05 15.39
CA TYR A 84 14.06 -6.38 15.12
C TYR A 84 12.89 -7.11 15.77
N LYS A 85 12.11 -6.42 16.57
CA LYS A 85 10.93 -6.96 17.27
C LYS A 85 9.62 -6.61 16.59
N GLU A 86 9.62 -5.64 15.67
CA GLU A 86 8.46 -5.23 14.88
C GLU A 86 8.80 -5.26 13.38
N ILE A 87 7.92 -5.89 12.59
CA ILE A 87 7.98 -5.89 11.13
C ILE A 87 6.76 -5.15 10.60
N VAL A 88 7.00 -4.17 9.71
CA VAL A 88 5.98 -3.48 8.95
C VAL A 88 5.89 -4.12 7.57
N LEU A 89 4.79 -4.79 7.27
CA LEU A 89 4.51 -5.31 5.93
C LEU A 89 4.18 -4.15 5.00
N THR A 90 4.90 -4.06 3.90
CA THR A 90 4.72 -2.99 2.91
C THR A 90 4.42 -3.51 1.52
N GLY A 91 3.69 -2.73 0.77
CA GLY A 91 3.36 -2.95 -0.63
C GLY A 91 2.82 -1.67 -1.24
N ILE A 92 2.76 -1.62 -2.55
CA ILE A 92 2.07 -0.54 -3.28
C ILE A 92 0.56 -0.67 -3.10
N CYS A 93 0.04 -1.90 -3.20
CA CYS A 93 -1.33 -2.28 -2.91
C CYS A 93 -1.30 -3.52 -2.02
N LEU A 94 -1.02 -3.33 -0.74
CA LEU A 94 -0.72 -4.43 0.19
C LEU A 94 -1.82 -5.49 0.23
N GLY A 95 -3.08 -5.09 0.17
CA GLY A 95 -4.23 -6.00 0.19
C GLY A 95 -4.42 -6.80 -1.10
N ALA A 96 -3.69 -6.45 -2.16
CA ALA A 96 -3.64 -7.23 -3.40
C ALA A 96 -2.58 -8.35 -3.37
N TYR A 97 -1.91 -8.59 -2.22
CA TYR A 97 -1.00 -9.71 -2.09
C TYR A 97 -1.72 -11.03 -2.41
N GLY A 98 -1.11 -11.83 -3.28
CA GLY A 98 -1.69 -13.07 -3.77
C GLY A 98 -2.68 -12.92 -4.93
N LYS A 99 -3.06 -11.69 -5.27
CA LYS A 99 -3.79 -11.36 -6.50
C LYS A 99 -2.77 -11.00 -7.58
N GLY A 100 -2.93 -11.51 -8.77
CA GLY A 100 -2.11 -11.11 -9.91
C GLY A 100 -1.25 -12.21 -10.50
N LEU A 101 -1.10 -12.11 -11.80
CA LEU A 101 -0.32 -12.88 -12.77
C LEU A 101 -0.34 -14.41 -12.62
N SER A 102 -1.23 -15.04 -13.39
CA SER A 102 -1.12 -16.42 -13.81
C SER A 102 0.16 -16.62 -14.65
N GLU A 103 0.69 -17.84 -14.63
CA GLU A 103 1.76 -18.29 -15.52
C GLU A 103 1.47 -17.85 -16.97
N GLY A 104 2.36 -17.07 -17.58
CA GLY A 104 2.26 -16.71 -18.99
C GLY A 104 2.73 -15.31 -19.38
N ASP A 105 2.89 -14.37 -18.46
CA ASP A 105 3.40 -13.03 -18.78
C ASP A 105 4.94 -13.03 -18.91
N SER A 106 5.42 -13.35 -20.13
CA SER A 106 6.85 -13.47 -20.50
C SER A 106 7.67 -12.18 -20.37
N HIS A 107 7.04 -11.04 -20.10
CA HIS A 107 7.71 -9.74 -20.04
C HIS A 107 8.50 -9.46 -18.75
N PHE A 108 8.44 -10.35 -17.75
CA PHE A 108 9.00 -10.15 -16.41
C PHE A 108 10.13 -11.10 -15.99
N SER A 109 10.69 -11.87 -16.91
CA SER A 109 11.78 -12.83 -16.63
C SER A 109 13.09 -12.21 -16.10
N LYS A 110 13.23 -10.89 -16.13
CA LYS A 110 14.45 -10.18 -15.72
C LYS A 110 14.55 -9.80 -14.23
N LEU A 111 13.47 -9.96 -13.45
CA LEU A 111 13.48 -9.64 -12.02
C LEU A 111 13.33 -10.93 -11.20
N LYS A 112 14.43 -11.63 -10.97
CA LYS A 112 14.48 -12.95 -10.29
C LYS A 112 13.77 -13.05 -8.92
N TRP A 113 13.58 -11.94 -8.21
CA TRP A 113 12.98 -11.93 -6.87
C TRP A 113 11.45 -11.75 -6.86
N LEU A 114 10.86 -11.37 -7.98
CA LEU A 114 9.42 -11.29 -8.18
C LEU A 114 9.01 -12.40 -9.14
N SER A 115 8.96 -13.64 -8.63
CA SER A 115 8.44 -14.75 -9.43
C SER A 115 6.92 -14.57 -9.65
N PRO A 116 6.40 -14.81 -10.87
CA PRO A 116 4.97 -14.81 -11.15
C PRO A 116 4.21 -15.91 -10.40
N ILE A 117 4.89 -16.89 -9.84
CA ILE A 117 4.30 -18.01 -9.12
C ILE A 117 4.14 -17.64 -7.65
N VAL A 118 3.06 -16.94 -7.35
CA VAL A 118 2.47 -17.01 -6.03
C VAL A 118 1.68 -18.33 -6.00
N ASP A 119 1.83 -19.12 -4.94
CA ASP A 119 0.82 -20.13 -4.60
C ASP A 119 -0.55 -19.47 -4.76
N ALA A 120 -1.26 -19.74 -5.84
CA ALA A 120 -2.42 -19.01 -6.33
C ALA A 120 -3.63 -18.99 -5.34
N LYS A 121 -3.43 -19.50 -4.13
CA LYS A 121 -4.41 -19.61 -3.06
C LYS A 121 -4.05 -18.81 -1.78
N LYS A 122 -2.85 -18.20 -1.70
CA LYS A 122 -2.41 -17.51 -0.47
C LYS A 122 -2.65 -16.01 -0.55
N ASP A 123 -3.23 -15.44 0.50
CA ASP A 123 -3.48 -14.01 0.63
C ASP A 123 -2.64 -13.36 1.75
N LEU A 124 -2.89 -12.08 2.02
CA LEU A 124 -2.20 -11.33 3.08
C LEU A 124 -2.35 -11.98 4.46
N VAL A 125 -3.47 -12.67 4.73
CA VAL A 125 -3.70 -13.34 6.03
C VAL A 125 -2.76 -14.52 6.19
N ASP A 126 -2.47 -15.28 5.12
CA ASP A 126 -1.52 -16.39 5.18
C ASP A 126 -0.10 -15.90 5.50
N VAL A 127 0.28 -14.73 4.99
CA VAL A 127 1.56 -14.08 5.36
C VAL A 127 1.57 -13.76 6.86
N ILE A 128 0.50 -13.14 7.36
CA ILE A 128 0.38 -12.79 8.79
C ILE A 128 0.46 -14.06 9.65
N ASP A 129 -0.25 -15.12 9.28
CA ASP A 129 -0.24 -16.40 10.00
C ASP A 129 1.15 -17.04 10.05
N ALA A 130 1.88 -16.97 8.94
CA ALA A 130 3.24 -17.47 8.88
C ALA A 130 4.22 -16.65 9.77
N LEU A 131 4.10 -15.33 9.70
CA LEU A 131 4.97 -14.44 10.49
C LEU A 131 4.69 -14.53 11.99
N GLU A 132 3.45 -14.76 12.41
CA GLU A 132 3.12 -14.95 13.83
C GLU A 132 3.84 -16.12 14.49
N LYS A 133 4.19 -17.14 13.71
CA LYS A 133 4.92 -18.31 14.19
C LYS A 133 6.41 -18.04 14.43
N ILE A 134 6.95 -16.90 13.97
CA ILE A 134 8.36 -16.58 14.14
C ILE A 134 8.62 -16.22 15.60
N LYS A 135 9.48 -17.02 16.25
CA LYS A 135 9.97 -16.73 17.60
C LYS A 135 10.79 -15.44 17.59
N GLY A 136 10.64 -14.60 18.60
CA GLY A 136 11.35 -13.32 18.72
C GLY A 136 10.67 -12.15 18.00
N LEU A 137 9.74 -12.37 17.06
CA LEU A 137 8.89 -11.32 16.51
C LEU A 137 7.77 -10.99 17.49
N SER A 138 7.66 -9.72 17.90
CA SER A 138 6.67 -9.25 18.87
C SER A 138 5.47 -8.57 18.20
N ARG A 139 5.68 -7.86 17.07
CA ARG A 139 4.64 -7.09 16.39
C ARG A 139 4.72 -7.20 14.88
N ILE A 140 3.55 -7.24 14.26
CA ILE A 140 3.34 -7.13 12.81
C ILE A 140 2.47 -5.92 12.58
N ARG A 141 2.90 -5.02 11.70
CA ARG A 141 2.12 -3.85 11.30
C ARG A 141 1.86 -3.89 9.81
N LEU A 142 0.69 -3.46 9.39
CA LEU A 142 0.35 -3.27 7.98
C LEU A 142 0.59 -1.81 7.59
N SER A 143 1.14 -1.58 6.41
CA SER A 143 1.12 -0.28 5.74
C SER A 143 -0.28 0.01 5.18
N SER A 144 -0.40 0.95 4.24
CA SER A 144 -1.69 1.27 3.61
C SER A 144 -2.33 0.06 2.96
N ILE A 145 -3.64 -0.08 3.20
CA ILE A 145 -4.49 -1.07 2.56
C ILE A 145 -5.69 -0.38 1.90
N GLU A 146 -6.00 -0.76 0.68
CA GLU A 146 -7.15 -0.23 -0.04
C GLU A 146 -8.46 -0.70 0.60
N ALA A 147 -9.48 0.18 0.67
CA ALA A 147 -10.75 -0.15 1.30
C ALA A 147 -11.39 -1.43 0.73
N GLY A 148 -11.32 -1.61 -0.59
CA GLY A 148 -11.84 -2.81 -1.27
C GLY A 148 -11.07 -4.10 -0.97
N ASP A 149 -9.88 -4.01 -0.39
CA ASP A 149 -9.02 -5.16 -0.08
C ASP A 149 -9.10 -5.60 1.39
N VAL A 150 -9.81 -4.86 2.24
CA VAL A 150 -10.00 -5.25 3.64
C VAL A 150 -11.03 -6.37 3.72
N SER A 151 -10.57 -7.61 3.68
CA SER A 151 -11.44 -8.79 3.73
C SER A 151 -11.96 -9.09 5.14
N LEU A 152 -13.09 -9.80 5.21
CA LEU A 152 -13.60 -10.33 6.48
C LEU A 152 -12.60 -11.26 7.16
N ARG A 153 -11.83 -12.02 6.38
CA ARG A 153 -10.76 -12.89 6.87
C ARG A 153 -9.70 -12.08 7.60
N LEU A 154 -9.27 -10.93 7.03
CA LEU A 154 -8.31 -10.03 7.67
C LEU A 154 -8.86 -9.43 8.98
N ILE A 155 -10.12 -8.97 8.99
CA ILE A 155 -10.76 -8.41 10.19
C ILE A 155 -10.81 -9.46 11.30
N ARG A 156 -11.27 -10.68 10.98
CA ARG A 156 -11.32 -11.79 11.94
C ARG A 156 -9.91 -12.15 12.46
N ARG A 157 -8.92 -12.13 11.57
CA ARG A 157 -7.53 -12.40 11.94
C ARG A 157 -6.97 -11.34 12.87
N MET A 158 -7.23 -10.09 12.60
CA MET A 158 -6.82 -8.96 13.45
C MET A 158 -7.42 -9.06 14.86
N ARG A 159 -8.68 -9.45 14.97
CA ARG A 159 -9.34 -9.67 16.28
C ARG A 159 -8.64 -10.75 17.11
N LYS A 160 -8.21 -11.84 16.47
CA LYS A 160 -7.62 -13.02 17.13
C LYS A 160 -6.12 -12.92 17.34
N SER A 161 -5.42 -12.08 16.59
CA SER A 161 -3.98 -11.99 16.60
C SER A 161 -3.45 -11.36 17.88
N LYS A 162 -2.36 -11.93 18.41
CA LYS A 162 -1.59 -11.37 19.53
C LYS A 162 -0.44 -10.46 19.06
N LYS A 163 -0.01 -10.58 17.79
CA LYS A 163 1.13 -9.84 17.24
C LYS A 163 0.71 -8.79 16.20
N LEU A 164 -0.42 -8.96 15.50
CA LEU A 164 -0.90 -7.98 14.52
C LEU A 164 -1.41 -6.73 15.24
N CYS A 165 -0.80 -5.59 14.96
CA CYS A 165 -1.21 -4.32 15.53
C CYS A 165 -2.67 -4.01 15.16
N ARG A 166 -3.47 -3.58 16.13
CA ARG A 166 -4.85 -3.12 15.92
C ARG A 166 -4.85 -1.72 15.31
N HIS A 167 -4.27 -1.61 14.12
CA HIS A 167 -4.17 -0.37 13.37
C HIS A 167 -4.32 -0.68 11.88
N LEU A 168 -5.14 0.10 11.18
CA LEU A 168 -5.26 0.07 9.73
C LEU A 168 -5.15 1.49 9.18
N HIS A 169 -4.33 1.65 8.16
CA HIS A 169 -4.29 2.85 7.35
C HIS A 169 -5.08 2.59 6.06
N ILE A 170 -6.27 3.20 5.96
CA ILE A 170 -7.21 2.98 4.85
C ILE A 170 -7.50 4.34 4.21
N PRO A 171 -6.88 4.66 3.06
CA PRO A 171 -7.09 5.94 2.39
C PRO A 171 -8.55 6.14 1.94
N ILE A 172 -9.17 7.24 2.36
CA ILE A 172 -10.51 7.64 1.92
C ILE A 172 -10.49 8.40 0.60
N GLN A 173 -9.45 9.19 0.39
CA GLN A 173 -9.21 10.14 -0.70
C GLN A 173 -10.25 11.27 -0.76
N SER A 174 -11.54 10.99 -0.87
CA SER A 174 -12.65 11.93 -0.85
C SER A 174 -13.89 11.31 -0.19
N GLY A 175 -14.77 12.13 0.36
CA GLY A 175 -16.08 11.74 0.88
C GLY A 175 -17.22 12.01 -0.10
N ASP A 176 -16.90 12.46 -1.31
CA ASP A 176 -17.87 12.73 -2.37
C ASP A 176 -17.80 11.64 -3.45
N ASP A 177 -18.95 11.02 -3.75
CA ASP A 177 -19.02 9.90 -4.69
C ASP A 177 -18.72 10.30 -6.14
N ALA A 178 -19.05 11.54 -6.55
CA ALA A 178 -18.71 12.03 -7.88
C ALA A 178 -17.19 12.20 -8.03
N ILE A 179 -16.54 12.74 -7.00
CA ILE A 179 -15.07 12.86 -6.95
C ILE A 179 -14.42 11.48 -6.90
N LEU A 180 -14.89 10.56 -6.05
CA LEU A 180 -14.38 9.19 -6.00
C LEU A 180 -14.48 8.50 -7.37
N LYS A 181 -15.59 8.67 -8.07
CA LYS A 181 -15.78 8.16 -9.44
C LYS A 181 -14.76 8.78 -10.43
N ARG A 182 -14.55 10.09 -10.38
CA ARG A 182 -13.53 10.78 -11.20
C ARG A 182 -12.12 10.32 -10.86
N MET A 183 -11.85 10.03 -9.60
CA MET A 183 -10.59 9.42 -9.11
C MET A 183 -10.42 7.96 -9.54
N ASN A 184 -11.43 7.34 -10.16
CA ASN A 184 -11.49 5.91 -10.47
C ASN A 184 -11.40 5.00 -9.23
N ARG A 185 -11.99 5.45 -8.12
CA ARG A 185 -12.09 4.62 -6.89
C ARG A 185 -13.21 3.60 -7.04
N LYS A 186 -13.01 2.41 -6.48
CA LYS A 186 -13.93 1.26 -6.63
C LYS A 186 -14.93 1.14 -5.49
N TYR A 187 -15.09 2.17 -4.69
CA TYR A 187 -16.04 2.23 -3.57
C TYR A 187 -16.72 3.60 -3.51
N THR A 188 -17.83 3.66 -2.80
CA THR A 188 -18.55 4.89 -2.46
C THR A 188 -18.24 5.31 -1.03
N SER A 189 -18.55 6.56 -0.69
CA SER A 189 -18.45 7.11 0.67
C SER A 189 -19.24 6.27 1.68
N GLN A 190 -20.42 5.82 1.31
CA GLN A 190 -21.28 4.96 2.14
C GLN A 190 -20.62 3.59 2.40
N LYS A 191 -20.12 2.91 1.36
CA LYS A 191 -19.41 1.63 1.52
C LYS A 191 -18.16 1.77 2.39
N TYR A 192 -17.45 2.89 2.27
CA TYR A 192 -16.30 3.18 3.12
C TYR A 192 -16.72 3.32 4.59
N LEU A 193 -17.79 4.08 4.88
CA LEU A 193 -18.33 4.25 6.23
C LEU A 193 -18.75 2.90 6.84
N GLU A 194 -19.45 2.07 6.08
CA GLU A 194 -19.87 0.73 6.49
C GLU A 194 -18.68 -0.17 6.83
N LEU A 195 -17.64 -0.13 5.99
CA LEU A 195 -16.40 -0.86 6.24
C LEU A 195 -15.75 -0.44 7.56
N ILE A 196 -15.59 0.88 7.79
CA ILE A 196 -14.97 1.39 9.03
C ILE A 196 -15.80 1.00 10.25
N SER A 197 -17.13 1.14 10.16
CA SER A 197 -18.05 0.73 11.25
C SER A 197 -17.91 -0.75 11.57
N LYS A 198 -17.85 -1.60 10.54
CA LYS A 198 -17.66 -3.04 10.69
C LYS A 198 -16.31 -3.39 11.33
N ILE A 199 -15.23 -2.72 10.93
CA ILE A 199 -13.90 -2.92 11.50
C ILE A 199 -13.91 -2.54 12.99
N LYS A 200 -14.45 -1.36 13.33
CA LYS A 200 -14.53 -0.88 14.72
C LYS A 200 -15.34 -1.79 15.63
N SER A 201 -16.47 -2.29 15.14
CA SER A 201 -17.31 -3.24 15.88
C SER A 201 -16.64 -4.60 16.08
N ALA A 202 -15.93 -5.09 15.06
CA ALA A 202 -15.30 -6.41 15.10
C ALA A 202 -13.98 -6.43 15.87
N VAL A 203 -13.24 -5.32 15.91
CA VAL A 203 -11.92 -5.21 16.53
C VAL A 203 -11.92 -4.04 17.53
N PRO A 204 -12.33 -4.27 18.79
CA PRO A 204 -12.33 -3.23 19.80
C PRO A 204 -10.96 -2.55 19.97
N GLY A 205 -10.97 -1.23 20.05
CA GLY A 205 -9.76 -0.44 20.21
C GLY A 205 -8.88 -0.33 18.94
N VAL A 206 -9.41 -0.68 17.76
CA VAL A 206 -8.69 -0.50 16.50
C VAL A 206 -8.50 0.98 16.18
N ALA A 207 -7.28 1.37 15.86
CA ALA A 207 -6.96 2.69 15.35
C ALA A 207 -7.09 2.70 13.81
N ILE A 208 -7.85 3.65 13.29
CA ILE A 208 -7.96 3.90 11.84
C ILE A 208 -7.24 5.20 11.53
N THR A 209 -6.35 5.17 10.56
CA THR A 209 -5.78 6.38 9.94
C THR A 209 -6.13 6.41 8.47
N THR A 210 -6.16 7.59 7.88
CA THR A 210 -6.61 7.77 6.49
C THR A 210 -5.85 8.88 5.78
N ASP A 211 -5.88 8.85 4.46
CA ASP A 211 -5.41 9.91 3.59
C ASP A 211 -6.60 10.56 2.88
N CYS A 212 -6.56 11.89 2.72
CA CYS A 212 -7.52 12.69 2.00
C CYS A 212 -6.80 13.55 0.96
N LEU A 213 -7.26 13.55 -0.26
CA LEU A 213 -6.76 14.36 -1.36
C LEU A 213 -7.75 15.51 -1.61
N VAL A 214 -7.32 16.75 -1.44
CA VAL A 214 -8.14 17.96 -1.58
C VAL A 214 -7.76 18.75 -2.83
N GLY A 215 -8.72 19.51 -3.38
CA GLY A 215 -8.51 20.29 -4.60
C GLY A 215 -8.37 19.42 -5.85
N PHE A 216 -8.98 18.23 -5.84
CA PHE A 216 -9.01 17.39 -7.04
C PHE A 216 -9.86 18.06 -8.14
N PRO A 217 -9.44 18.00 -9.44
CA PRO A 217 -10.18 18.63 -10.52
C PRO A 217 -11.69 18.33 -10.50
N GLY A 218 -12.52 19.39 -10.42
CA GLY A 218 -13.97 19.28 -10.28
C GLY A 218 -14.47 19.11 -8.85
N GLU A 219 -13.61 19.19 -7.82
CA GLU A 219 -14.04 19.27 -6.43
C GLU A 219 -14.62 20.66 -6.15
N THR A 220 -15.85 20.70 -5.66
CA THR A 220 -16.53 21.92 -5.22
C THR A 220 -16.48 22.05 -3.70
N ASP A 221 -16.81 23.23 -3.16
CA ASP A 221 -16.97 23.44 -1.72
C ASP A 221 -17.93 22.42 -1.10
N GLU A 222 -19.02 22.10 -1.80
CA GLU A 222 -19.98 21.12 -1.28
C GLU A 222 -19.40 19.69 -1.28
N SER A 223 -18.63 19.31 -2.30
CA SER A 223 -17.89 18.03 -2.34
C SER A 223 -16.90 17.94 -1.19
N PHE A 224 -16.16 19.02 -0.92
CA PHE A 224 -15.26 19.12 0.21
C PHE A 224 -15.99 19.00 1.55
N ARG A 225 -17.14 19.72 1.72
CA ARG A 225 -17.97 19.60 2.94
C ARG A 225 -18.47 18.18 3.16
N ARG A 226 -18.82 17.42 2.10
CA ARG A 226 -19.17 15.98 2.21
C ARG A 226 -17.99 15.17 2.75
N THR A 227 -16.79 15.45 2.28
CA THR A 227 -15.56 14.81 2.77
C THR A 227 -15.35 15.09 4.26
N VAL A 228 -15.49 16.35 4.68
CA VAL A 228 -15.38 16.74 6.09
C VAL A 228 -16.45 16.04 6.96
N ARG A 229 -17.71 15.99 6.48
CA ARG A 229 -18.80 15.29 7.19
C ARG A 229 -18.49 13.80 7.36
N LEU A 230 -17.95 13.15 6.33
CA LEU A 230 -17.58 11.73 6.41
C LEU A 230 -16.43 11.50 7.38
N ILE A 231 -15.38 12.32 7.35
CA ILE A 231 -14.25 12.24 8.30
C ILE A 231 -14.75 12.40 9.74
N LYS A 232 -15.66 13.36 9.99
CA LYS A 232 -16.28 13.52 11.31
C LYS A 232 -17.08 12.29 11.76
N LYS A 233 -17.76 11.59 10.84
CA LYS A 233 -18.50 10.35 11.16
C LYS A 233 -17.57 9.18 11.47
N ILE A 234 -16.52 8.99 10.70
CA ILE A 234 -15.60 7.87 10.88
C ILE A 234 -14.61 8.06 12.04
N GLN A 235 -14.38 9.30 12.47
CA GLN A 235 -13.48 9.65 13.57
C GLN A 235 -12.14 8.88 13.49
N PRO A 236 -11.31 9.11 12.47
CA PRO A 236 -10.02 8.46 12.37
C PRO A 236 -9.08 9.02 13.44
N LEU A 237 -8.12 8.22 13.89
CA LEU A 237 -7.06 8.67 14.81
C LEU A 237 -6.22 9.79 14.19
N LYS A 238 -6.01 9.70 12.87
CA LYS A 238 -5.28 10.72 12.10
C LYS A 238 -5.74 10.72 10.65
N THR A 239 -5.87 11.92 10.08
CA THR A 239 -6.05 12.14 8.65
C THR A 239 -4.84 12.88 8.11
N HIS A 240 -4.17 12.33 7.11
CA HIS A 240 -3.18 13.07 6.33
C HIS A 240 -3.89 13.73 5.16
N ILE A 241 -3.69 15.03 5.00
CA ILE A 241 -4.31 15.81 3.94
C ILE A 241 -3.24 16.20 2.94
N PHE A 242 -3.50 15.90 1.68
CA PHE A 242 -2.63 16.20 0.55
C PHE A 242 -3.37 17.11 -0.44
N PRO A 243 -2.81 18.24 -0.85
CA PRO A 243 -3.34 18.98 -1.99
C PRO A 243 -3.10 18.17 -3.27
N TYR A 244 -4.06 18.23 -4.19
CA TYR A 244 -3.86 17.65 -5.51
C TYR A 244 -2.70 18.35 -6.23
N SER A 245 -1.90 17.56 -6.87
CA SER A 245 -0.81 18.01 -7.74
C SER A 245 -0.85 17.20 -9.02
N ALA A 246 -1.03 17.86 -10.15
CA ALA A 246 -1.07 17.19 -11.45
C ALA A 246 0.24 16.43 -11.71
N ARG A 247 0.11 15.17 -12.08
CA ARG A 247 1.23 14.29 -12.39
C ARG A 247 1.24 14.00 -13.89
N PRO A 248 2.27 14.42 -14.64
CA PRO A 248 2.35 14.17 -16.08
C PRO A 248 2.11 12.69 -16.43
N GLY A 249 1.31 12.43 -17.45
CA GLY A 249 0.96 11.08 -17.90
C GLY A 249 -0.20 10.42 -17.15
N THR A 250 -0.78 11.05 -16.12
CA THR A 250 -1.99 10.57 -15.46
C THR A 250 -3.26 11.12 -16.14
N LYS A 251 -4.38 10.40 -16.04
CA LYS A 251 -5.66 10.89 -16.59
C LYS A 251 -6.09 12.21 -15.96
N ALA A 252 -5.90 12.34 -14.63
CA ALA A 252 -6.32 13.55 -13.92
C ALA A 252 -5.52 14.79 -14.28
N SER A 253 -4.30 14.65 -14.83
CA SER A 253 -3.53 15.81 -15.32
C SER A 253 -4.14 16.49 -16.54
N GLN A 254 -5.10 15.83 -17.19
CA GLN A 254 -5.84 16.35 -18.36
C GLN A 254 -7.22 16.88 -18.00
N PHE A 255 -7.62 16.79 -16.72
CA PHE A 255 -8.91 17.32 -16.29
C PHE A 255 -8.81 18.85 -16.11
N SER A 256 -9.84 19.57 -16.54
CA SER A 256 -9.97 21.01 -16.22
C SER A 256 -10.07 21.20 -14.70
N GLN A 257 -9.31 22.15 -14.24
CA GLN A 257 -9.31 22.60 -12.83
C GLN A 257 -10.53 23.48 -12.55
#